data_11044dd1025cc137d757bb2027b85581
#
_entry.id   11044dd1025cc137d757bb2027b85581
#
_cell.length_a   1.000
_cell.length_b   1.000
_cell.length_c   1.000
_cell.angle_alpha   90.00
_cell.angle_beta   90.00
_cell.angle_gamma   90.00
#
_symmetry.space_group_name_H-M   'P 1'
#
loop_
_entity.id
_entity.type
_entity.pdbx_description
1 polymer ?
#
loop_
_entity_poly.entity_id
_entity_poly.type
_entity_poly.pdbx_seq_one_letter_code
_entity_poly.pdbx_strand_id
1 'polypeptide(L)'
;MKLSLFTLVLAMTTAPAAVPLAAGQAPQASQGANSSTVARTIKAVNYRRANGASKASFQGTELMQGALGEAKVQSKNNRMEIESKFTGLEDASKFGLEYLTYVFWAVSPQGRAENLGEVVVKNGLAQVKAVTDMQTFGMIVTAEPYFAVTQPGNVVVLEALPVTGGAGRVENVEATYELLGRGVYSSSNTKIDNAIFGIDPHTPRELFEARNALRIARNANADKYAASTLAKAEQQLVTAEDAYRSKRDKKSIESAARDAVETAEEARVMAVKKKAEEEAQGRIAAEKKAAEEREAKARADADAEAQRRQAAEQARVEAEQARLQAEQAKAEAERMRQEAEQAAADAARQKEEADKARQAALQQQRLAEAETEKARQAAAKAESEKAQLRAQLLDQLNSILQTRDSARGLIVNMSDVLFDTGSSALKPGAREKLAKISGILLAHPGLTLQIEGHTDSVGSDEFNQQLSERRADTVRDFLAEEGVPASSISA
;
A
#
# COMPACT_ATOMS: atom_id res chain seq x y z
N MET A 1 -74.58 -31.01 -25.18
CA MET A 1 -74.82 -29.89 -26.08
C MET A 1 -73.66 -28.89 -25.93
N LYS A 2 -72.94 -28.70 -27.05
CA LYS A 2 -71.80 -27.79 -27.15
C LYS A 2 -72.31 -26.36 -27.26
N LEU A 3 -71.72 -25.42 -26.59
CA LEU A 3 -71.72 -24.02 -26.99
C LEU A 3 -70.32 -23.43 -26.78
N SER A 4 -69.72 -23.12 -27.90
CA SER A 4 -68.44 -22.46 -28.03
C SER A 4 -68.70 -20.96 -27.96
N LEU A 5 -67.93 -20.24 -27.09
CA LEU A 5 -67.96 -18.79 -27.10
C LEU A 5 -66.56 -18.29 -27.51
N PHE A 6 -66.49 -17.74 -28.72
CA PHE A 6 -65.34 -17.03 -29.25
C PHE A 6 -65.25 -15.64 -28.59
N THR A 7 -64.18 -15.35 -27.91
CA THR A 7 -63.89 -13.99 -27.47
C THR A 7 -62.79 -13.43 -28.34
N LEU A 8 -63.14 -12.38 -29.10
CA LEU A 8 -62.27 -11.61 -29.97
C LEU A 8 -61.38 -10.71 -29.08
N VAL A 9 -60.07 -10.92 -29.08
CA VAL A 9 -59.09 -10.03 -28.42
C VAL A 9 -58.66 -8.98 -29.44
N LEU A 10 -59.11 -7.77 -29.22
CA LEU A 10 -58.66 -6.57 -29.95
C LEU A 10 -57.32 -6.11 -29.39
N ALA A 11 -56.22 -6.37 -30.09
CA ALA A 11 -54.91 -5.86 -29.75
C ALA A 11 -54.81 -4.38 -30.08
N MET A 12 -54.90 -3.51 -29.07
CA MET A 12 -54.48 -2.12 -29.21
C MET A 12 -52.97 -2.05 -29.05
N THR A 13 -52.27 -1.85 -30.15
CA THR A 13 -50.87 -1.48 -30.16
C THR A 13 -50.75 0.01 -29.79
N THR A 14 -50.44 0.28 -28.54
CA THR A 14 -49.98 1.61 -28.14
C THR A 14 -48.48 1.67 -28.41
N ALA A 15 -48.07 2.48 -29.37
CA ALA A 15 -46.69 2.83 -29.60
C ALA A 15 -46.15 3.53 -28.32
N PRO A 16 -44.97 3.17 -27.83
CA PRO A 16 -44.36 3.94 -26.74
C PRO A 16 -43.93 5.30 -27.29
N ALA A 17 -44.47 6.35 -26.73
CA ALA A 17 -43.93 7.68 -26.92
C ALA A 17 -42.44 7.68 -26.50
N ALA A 18 -41.56 8.00 -27.44
CA ALA A 18 -40.17 8.22 -27.20
C ALA A 18 -40.02 9.40 -26.26
N VAL A 19 -39.76 9.13 -25.00
CA VAL A 19 -39.22 10.13 -24.06
C VAL A 19 -37.82 10.46 -24.56
N PRO A 20 -37.47 11.72 -24.83
CA PRO A 20 -36.10 12.06 -25.16
C PRO A 20 -35.26 11.70 -23.94
N LEU A 21 -34.35 10.74 -24.10
CA LEU A 21 -33.26 10.55 -23.17
C LEU A 21 -32.55 11.91 -23.10
N ALA A 22 -32.77 12.65 -22.01
CA ALA A 22 -31.85 13.68 -21.62
C ALA A 22 -30.48 13.01 -21.59
N ALA A 23 -29.59 13.42 -22.48
CA ALA A 23 -28.19 13.05 -22.44
C ALA A 23 -27.73 13.48 -21.04
N GLY A 24 -27.74 12.50 -20.14
CA GLY A 24 -27.08 12.64 -18.85
C GLY A 24 -25.63 12.98 -19.19
N GLN A 25 -25.26 14.23 -18.94
CA GLN A 25 -23.87 14.62 -18.88
C GLN A 25 -23.22 13.55 -18.00
N ALA A 26 -22.32 12.78 -18.58
CA ALA A 26 -21.40 11.96 -17.82
C ALA A 26 -20.88 12.87 -16.70
N PRO A 27 -20.87 12.41 -15.44
CA PRO A 27 -20.31 13.22 -14.40
C PRO A 27 -18.93 13.63 -14.88
N GLN A 28 -18.73 14.91 -15.12
CA GLN A 28 -17.41 15.47 -15.31
C GLN A 28 -16.66 14.98 -14.09
N ALA A 29 -15.74 14.04 -14.31
CA ALA A 29 -14.80 13.63 -13.31
C ALA A 29 -14.25 14.92 -12.74
N SER A 30 -14.58 15.19 -11.49
CA SER A 30 -14.01 16.30 -10.74
C SER A 30 -12.50 16.18 -10.93
N GLN A 31 -11.92 17.12 -11.68
CA GLN A 31 -10.47 17.34 -11.73
C GLN A 31 -10.02 17.78 -10.34
N GLY A 32 -9.98 16.86 -9.41
CA GLY A 32 -9.77 17.13 -7.99
C GLY A 32 -9.24 15.92 -7.23
N ALA A 33 -8.60 14.99 -7.92
CA ALA A 33 -7.63 14.10 -7.31
C ALA A 33 -6.59 13.87 -8.39
N ASN A 34 -5.42 14.47 -8.27
CA ASN A 34 -4.24 14.08 -9.00
C ASN A 34 -4.06 12.58 -8.74
N SER A 35 -4.52 11.73 -9.65
CA SER A 35 -4.11 10.33 -9.65
C SER A 35 -2.59 10.37 -9.81
N SER A 36 -1.88 10.14 -8.72
CA SER A 36 -0.42 10.18 -8.69
C SER A 36 0.21 9.07 -9.53
N THR A 37 -0.60 8.20 -10.13
CA THR A 37 -0.15 7.04 -10.91
C THR A 37 -0.89 6.94 -12.23
N VAL A 38 -0.16 6.47 -13.26
CA VAL A 38 -0.67 6.16 -14.60
C VAL A 38 -0.34 4.69 -14.90
N ALA A 39 -1.32 3.90 -15.25
CA ALA A 39 -1.08 2.51 -15.66
C ALA A 39 -0.60 2.45 -17.12
N ARG A 40 0.41 1.60 -17.37
CA ARG A 40 0.93 1.31 -18.70
C ARG A 40 1.18 -0.18 -18.85
N THR A 41 1.09 -0.69 -20.07
CA THR A 41 1.33 -2.11 -20.37
C THR A 41 2.58 -2.26 -21.23
N ILE A 42 3.39 -3.25 -20.90
CA ILE A 42 4.58 -3.63 -21.65
C ILE A 42 4.64 -5.14 -21.85
N LYS A 43 5.34 -5.59 -22.86
CA LYS A 43 5.63 -7.01 -23.04
C LYS A 43 6.77 -7.47 -22.14
N ALA A 44 6.48 -8.40 -21.26
CA ALA A 44 7.48 -9.07 -20.45
C ALA A 44 7.92 -10.37 -21.14
N VAL A 45 9.17 -10.74 -20.98
CA VAL A 45 9.81 -11.91 -21.58
C VAL A 45 10.28 -12.84 -20.48
N ASN A 46 9.98 -14.14 -20.60
CA ASN A 46 10.50 -15.14 -19.69
C ASN A 46 11.91 -15.59 -20.16
N TYR A 47 12.91 -14.95 -19.59
CA TYR A 47 14.33 -15.21 -19.95
C TYR A 47 14.88 -16.52 -19.40
N ARG A 48 14.26 -17.11 -18.38
CA ARG A 48 14.71 -18.39 -17.79
C ARG A 48 14.63 -19.54 -18.79
N ARG A 49 13.70 -19.49 -19.73
CA ARG A 49 13.46 -20.54 -20.74
C ARG A 49 14.32 -20.38 -21.99
N ALA A 50 15.13 -19.32 -22.06
CA ALA A 50 16.03 -19.10 -23.19
C ALA A 50 17.31 -19.95 -23.03
N ASN A 51 17.63 -20.74 -24.04
CA ASN A 51 18.92 -21.44 -24.11
C ASN A 51 20.00 -20.45 -24.56
N GLY A 52 20.75 -19.93 -23.56
CA GLY A 52 21.83 -18.95 -23.80
C GLY A 52 21.37 -17.50 -23.59
N ALA A 53 22.12 -16.58 -24.18
CA ALA A 53 21.82 -15.15 -24.08
C ALA A 53 20.70 -14.75 -25.04
N SER A 54 19.70 -14.07 -24.51
CA SER A 54 18.62 -13.44 -25.31
C SER A 54 19.00 -11.99 -25.66
N LYS A 55 18.64 -11.55 -26.85
CA LYS A 55 18.77 -10.15 -27.25
C LYS A 55 17.40 -9.50 -27.25
N ALA A 56 17.29 -8.34 -26.60
CA ALA A 56 16.14 -7.47 -26.65
C ALA A 56 16.53 -6.17 -27.33
N SER A 57 15.73 -5.70 -28.24
CA SER A 57 15.89 -4.38 -28.84
C SER A 57 14.98 -3.39 -28.14
N PHE A 58 15.37 -2.15 -28.10
CA PHE A 58 14.59 -1.04 -27.57
C PHE A 58 14.23 -0.07 -28.68
N GLN A 59 13.05 0.47 -28.57
CA GLN A 59 12.56 1.53 -29.45
C GLN A 59 12.22 2.75 -28.61
N GLY A 60 12.54 3.93 -29.12
CA GLY A 60 12.12 5.19 -28.56
C GLY A 60 10.61 5.34 -28.59
N THR A 61 10.05 5.86 -27.51
CA THR A 61 8.63 6.23 -27.45
C THR A 61 8.38 7.52 -28.23
N GLU A 62 7.14 7.98 -28.29
CA GLU A 62 6.78 9.28 -28.86
C GLU A 62 7.57 10.45 -28.25
N LEU A 63 8.03 10.29 -27.01
CA LEU A 63 8.81 11.29 -26.30
C LEU A 63 10.26 11.39 -26.80
N MET A 64 10.79 10.31 -27.42
CA MET A 64 12.19 10.25 -27.89
C MET A 64 12.34 9.27 -29.06
N GLN A 65 11.68 9.54 -30.17
CA GLN A 65 11.59 8.64 -31.33
C GLN A 65 12.96 8.25 -31.93
N GLY A 66 13.98 9.09 -31.77
CA GLY A 66 15.34 8.82 -32.26
C GLY A 66 16.17 7.91 -31.35
N ALA A 67 15.71 7.59 -30.16
CA ALA A 67 16.44 6.76 -29.24
C ALA A 67 16.28 5.26 -29.60
N LEU A 68 17.38 4.53 -29.52
CA LEU A 68 17.42 3.09 -29.77
C LEU A 68 18.23 2.41 -28.66
N GLY A 69 18.02 1.12 -28.48
CA GLY A 69 18.82 0.36 -27.54
C GLY A 69 18.85 -1.13 -27.84
N GLU A 70 19.82 -1.78 -27.24
CA GLU A 70 19.96 -3.22 -27.24
C GLU A 70 20.26 -3.69 -25.83
N ALA A 71 19.70 -4.81 -25.41
CA ALA A 71 20.12 -5.52 -24.22
C ALA A 71 20.38 -6.99 -24.52
N LYS A 72 21.45 -7.50 -23.91
CA LYS A 72 21.77 -8.90 -23.85
C LYS A 72 21.41 -9.38 -22.45
N VAL A 73 20.49 -10.34 -22.37
CA VAL A 73 20.03 -10.92 -21.11
C VAL A 73 20.47 -12.39 -21.07
N GLN A 74 21.16 -12.77 -20.03
CA GLN A 74 21.61 -14.15 -19.83
C GLN A 74 21.39 -14.60 -18.40
N SER A 75 21.03 -15.86 -18.23
CA SER A 75 20.92 -16.47 -16.92
C SER A 75 22.30 -16.92 -16.42
N LYS A 76 22.67 -16.51 -15.20
CA LYS A 76 23.89 -16.93 -14.54
C LYS A 76 23.64 -17.03 -13.04
N ASN A 77 23.97 -18.17 -12.46
CA ASN A 77 23.77 -18.42 -11.02
C ASN A 77 22.35 -18.14 -10.55
N ASN A 78 21.34 -18.51 -11.34
CA ASN A 78 19.90 -18.28 -11.09
C ASN A 78 19.47 -16.79 -11.05
N ARG A 79 20.34 -15.88 -11.47
CA ARG A 79 20.07 -14.45 -11.65
C ARG A 79 20.13 -14.10 -13.13
N MET A 80 19.47 -13.01 -13.52
CA MET A 80 19.55 -12.48 -14.88
C MET A 80 20.59 -11.37 -14.93
N GLU A 81 21.68 -11.61 -15.66
CA GLU A 81 22.66 -10.59 -16.02
C GLU A 81 22.17 -9.87 -17.28
N ILE A 82 22.15 -8.55 -17.22
CA ILE A 82 21.68 -7.69 -18.30
C ILE A 82 22.83 -6.74 -18.69
N GLU A 83 23.23 -6.80 -19.94
CA GLU A 83 24.15 -5.84 -20.53
C GLU A 83 23.40 -5.04 -21.60
N SER A 84 23.22 -3.75 -21.39
CA SER A 84 22.46 -2.89 -22.28
C SER A 84 23.30 -1.73 -22.83
N LYS A 85 22.94 -1.32 -24.04
CA LYS A 85 23.50 -0.17 -24.73
C LYS A 85 22.36 0.66 -25.30
N PHE A 86 22.44 1.97 -25.10
CA PHE A 86 21.43 2.91 -25.56
C PHE A 86 22.11 3.99 -26.39
N THR A 87 21.43 4.43 -27.44
CA THR A 87 21.89 5.48 -28.36
C THR A 87 20.77 6.47 -28.62
N GLY A 88 21.12 7.67 -28.99
CA GLY A 88 20.16 8.72 -29.36
C GLY A 88 19.38 9.27 -28.15
N LEU A 89 19.86 9.02 -26.94
CA LEU A 89 19.31 9.66 -25.74
C LEU A 89 19.82 11.10 -25.67
N GLU A 90 18.90 12.03 -25.64
CA GLU A 90 19.17 13.44 -25.39
C GLU A 90 19.28 13.72 -23.88
N ASP A 91 19.54 14.98 -23.50
CA ASP A 91 19.57 15.35 -22.08
C ASP A 91 18.19 15.19 -21.45
N ALA A 92 18.14 14.61 -20.23
CA ALA A 92 16.87 14.34 -19.54
C ALA A 92 16.11 15.63 -19.21
N SER A 93 16.81 16.74 -19.01
CA SER A 93 16.23 18.06 -18.69
C SER A 93 15.33 18.61 -19.78
N LYS A 94 15.35 18.05 -21.00
CA LYS A 94 14.40 18.41 -22.06
C LYS A 94 12.93 18.11 -21.66
N PHE A 95 12.70 17.18 -20.74
CA PHE A 95 11.36 16.83 -20.27
C PHE A 95 10.86 17.71 -19.11
N GLY A 96 11.75 18.53 -18.57
CA GLY A 96 11.52 19.43 -17.45
C GLY A 96 12.76 19.53 -16.58
N LEU A 97 12.92 20.65 -15.90
CA LEU A 97 14.10 20.91 -15.07
C LEU A 97 14.22 19.94 -13.87
N GLU A 98 13.14 19.27 -13.55
CA GLU A 98 13.10 18.23 -12.53
C GLU A 98 13.75 16.91 -12.97
N TYR A 99 13.89 16.66 -14.27
CA TYR A 99 14.48 15.42 -14.79
C TYR A 99 15.98 15.60 -15.05
N LEU A 100 16.80 14.87 -14.32
CA LEU A 100 18.25 15.03 -14.33
C LEU A 100 19.00 13.82 -14.89
N THR A 101 18.35 12.66 -14.89
CA THR A 101 18.99 11.41 -15.32
C THR A 101 17.98 10.46 -15.95
N TYR A 102 18.46 9.34 -16.44
CA TYR A 102 17.65 8.23 -16.90
C TYR A 102 17.87 7.03 -16.01
N VAL A 103 16.80 6.28 -15.78
CA VAL A 103 16.86 5.04 -15.02
C VAL A 103 16.35 3.88 -15.87
N PHE A 104 17.06 2.78 -15.80
CA PHE A 104 16.73 1.52 -16.46
C PHE A 104 15.95 0.63 -15.50
N TRP A 105 14.88 0.02 -15.98
CA TRP A 105 13.98 -0.77 -15.16
C TRP A 105 13.71 -2.15 -15.71
N ALA A 106 13.55 -3.13 -14.82
CA ALA A 106 12.86 -4.38 -15.08
C ALA A 106 11.43 -4.32 -14.51
N VAL A 107 10.45 -4.75 -15.28
CA VAL A 107 9.03 -4.76 -14.89
C VAL A 107 8.50 -6.17 -14.95
N SER A 108 8.08 -6.71 -13.81
CA SER A 108 7.51 -8.06 -13.73
C SER A 108 6.08 -8.11 -14.29
N PRO A 109 5.55 -9.30 -14.64
CA PRO A 109 4.15 -9.45 -15.07
C PRO A 109 3.11 -8.97 -14.05
N GLN A 110 3.48 -8.95 -12.75
CA GLN A 110 2.65 -8.46 -11.65
C GLN A 110 2.74 -6.95 -11.47
N GLY A 111 3.45 -6.23 -12.36
CA GLY A 111 3.59 -4.78 -12.31
C GLY A 111 4.69 -4.27 -11.37
N ARG A 112 5.45 -5.15 -10.73
CA ARG A 112 6.58 -4.72 -9.88
C ARG A 112 7.72 -4.22 -10.75
N ALA A 113 8.11 -2.97 -10.58
CA ALA A 113 9.30 -2.39 -11.19
C ALA A 113 10.51 -2.53 -10.26
N GLU A 114 11.66 -2.83 -10.82
CA GLU A 114 12.96 -2.88 -10.16
C GLU A 114 13.93 -1.95 -10.88
N ASN A 115 14.56 -1.06 -10.13
CA ASN A 115 15.57 -0.14 -10.63
C ASN A 115 16.85 -0.93 -10.93
N LEU A 116 17.18 -1.06 -12.21
CA LEU A 116 18.37 -1.76 -12.70
C LEU A 116 19.62 -0.88 -12.74
N GLY A 117 19.45 0.41 -12.50
CA GLY A 117 20.55 1.37 -12.43
C GLY A 117 20.37 2.58 -13.32
N GLU A 118 21.23 3.53 -13.07
CA GLU A 118 21.29 4.80 -13.79
C GLU A 118 21.86 4.62 -15.20
N VAL A 119 21.22 5.27 -16.16
CA VAL A 119 21.65 5.31 -17.56
C VAL A 119 22.42 6.61 -17.79
N VAL A 120 23.72 6.57 -17.55
CA VAL A 120 24.61 7.74 -17.73
C VAL A 120 24.91 7.95 -19.21
N VAL A 121 24.37 9.01 -19.77
CA VAL A 121 24.56 9.36 -21.19
C VAL A 121 25.86 10.14 -21.36
N LYS A 122 26.73 9.65 -22.26
CA LYS A 122 27.95 10.33 -22.66
C LYS A 122 27.98 10.40 -24.20
N ASN A 123 27.95 11.60 -24.75
CA ASN A 123 27.91 11.82 -26.19
C ASN A 123 26.79 11.04 -26.92
N GLY A 124 25.60 11.02 -26.36
CA GLY A 124 24.43 10.28 -26.89
C GLY A 124 24.48 8.75 -26.75
N LEU A 125 25.47 8.22 -26.05
CA LEU A 125 25.68 6.79 -25.81
C LEU A 125 25.60 6.50 -24.32
N ALA A 126 24.98 5.38 -23.96
CA ALA A 126 24.99 4.89 -22.59
C ALA A 126 25.13 3.37 -22.56
N GLN A 127 25.75 2.85 -21.49
CA GLN A 127 25.86 1.42 -21.23
C GLN A 127 25.53 1.16 -19.77
N VAL A 128 24.70 0.16 -19.53
CA VAL A 128 24.34 -0.27 -18.19
C VAL A 128 24.54 -1.77 -18.08
N LYS A 129 25.17 -2.21 -16.98
CA LYS A 129 25.22 -3.60 -16.58
C LYS A 129 24.45 -3.77 -15.29
N ALA A 130 23.50 -4.67 -15.30
CA ALA A 130 22.62 -4.90 -14.16
C ALA A 130 22.43 -6.38 -13.91
N VAL A 131 21.98 -6.71 -12.72
CA VAL A 131 21.61 -8.07 -12.32
C VAL A 131 20.28 -7.99 -11.62
N THR A 132 19.34 -8.86 -11.98
CA THR A 132 18.04 -8.99 -11.32
C THR A 132 17.72 -10.44 -10.98
N ASP A 133 16.96 -10.63 -9.93
CA ASP A 133 16.40 -11.94 -9.57
C ASP A 133 15.11 -12.25 -10.34
N MET A 134 14.54 -11.27 -11.05
CA MET A 134 13.38 -11.47 -11.89
C MET A 134 13.71 -12.41 -13.06
N GLN A 135 12.87 -13.42 -13.29
CA GLN A 135 13.04 -14.36 -14.39
C GLN A 135 12.20 -14.01 -15.61
N THR A 136 11.09 -13.30 -15.37
CA THR A 136 10.18 -12.80 -16.40
C THR A 136 9.99 -11.31 -16.17
N PHE A 137 10.36 -10.51 -17.16
CA PHE A 137 10.25 -9.06 -17.06
C PHE A 137 10.24 -8.38 -18.42
N GLY A 138 9.62 -7.22 -18.49
CA GLY A 138 9.80 -6.23 -19.54
C GLY A 138 10.87 -5.23 -19.11
N MET A 139 11.37 -4.44 -20.04
CA MET A 139 12.39 -3.43 -19.74
C MET A 139 11.99 -2.09 -20.32
N ILE A 140 12.17 -1.03 -19.53
CA ILE A 140 11.94 0.35 -19.95
C ILE A 140 13.08 1.25 -19.47
N VAL A 141 13.18 2.42 -20.08
CA VAL A 141 14.00 3.52 -19.59
C VAL A 141 13.11 4.73 -19.39
N THR A 142 13.21 5.35 -18.23
CA THR A 142 12.47 6.56 -17.90
C THR A 142 13.41 7.72 -17.62
N ALA A 143 12.96 8.95 -17.88
CA ALA A 143 13.63 10.13 -17.37
C ALA A 143 13.17 10.36 -15.92
N GLU A 144 14.12 10.56 -15.02
CA GLU A 144 13.90 10.61 -13.59
C GLU A 144 14.61 11.80 -12.95
N PRO A 145 14.11 12.24 -11.80
CA PRO A 145 14.72 13.37 -11.09
C PRO A 145 16.07 13.03 -10.43
N TYR A 146 16.34 11.76 -10.19
CA TYR A 146 17.58 11.21 -9.63
C TYR A 146 17.62 9.69 -9.83
N PHE A 147 18.81 9.11 -9.69
CA PHE A 147 19.08 7.70 -10.00
C PHE A 147 18.41 6.68 -9.06
N ALA A 148 18.21 7.05 -7.80
CA ALA A 148 17.78 6.10 -6.75
C ALA A 148 16.25 5.97 -6.62
N VAL A 149 15.48 6.51 -7.56
CA VAL A 149 14.01 6.36 -7.55
C VAL A 149 13.60 4.90 -7.43
N THR A 150 12.61 4.62 -6.60
CA THR A 150 12.12 3.27 -6.32
C THR A 150 10.90 2.88 -7.15
N GLN A 151 10.31 3.82 -7.88
CA GLN A 151 9.19 3.61 -8.79
C GLN A 151 9.38 4.45 -10.05
N PRO A 152 9.12 3.91 -11.24
CA PRO A 152 9.33 4.65 -12.48
C PRO A 152 8.33 5.80 -12.64
N GLY A 153 8.83 6.92 -13.14
CA GLY A 153 8.04 8.06 -13.56
C GLY A 153 7.37 7.82 -14.92
N ASN A 154 6.37 8.65 -15.25
CA ASN A 154 5.60 8.50 -16.48
C ASN A 154 6.31 9.01 -17.75
N VAL A 155 7.54 9.48 -17.64
CA VAL A 155 8.36 9.90 -18.79
C VAL A 155 9.17 8.72 -19.31
N VAL A 156 8.48 7.77 -19.90
CA VAL A 156 9.08 6.58 -20.52
C VAL A 156 9.64 6.97 -21.88
N VAL A 157 10.95 6.86 -22.06
CA VAL A 157 11.67 7.26 -23.28
C VAL A 157 12.02 6.09 -24.18
N LEU A 158 12.26 4.91 -23.60
CA LEU A 158 12.55 3.68 -24.34
C LEU A 158 11.77 2.51 -23.77
N GLU A 159 11.32 1.64 -24.65
CA GLU A 159 10.64 0.38 -24.30
C GLU A 159 11.28 -0.78 -25.04
N ALA A 160 11.43 -1.90 -24.35
CA ALA A 160 11.86 -3.14 -24.98
C ALA A 160 10.78 -3.69 -25.90
N LEU A 161 11.17 -4.00 -27.13
CA LEU A 161 10.32 -4.69 -28.07
C LEU A 161 10.20 -6.17 -27.72
N PRO A 162 9.10 -6.84 -28.14
CA PRO A 162 8.99 -8.27 -28.02
C PRO A 162 10.18 -8.97 -28.66
N VAL A 163 10.76 -9.94 -27.95
CA VAL A 163 11.89 -10.72 -28.48
C VAL A 163 11.40 -11.60 -29.62
N THR A 164 11.89 -11.34 -30.82
CA THR A 164 11.64 -12.14 -32.03
C THR A 164 12.89 -12.91 -32.39
N GLY A 165 12.86 -14.25 -32.26
CA GLY A 165 13.94 -15.10 -32.73
C GLY A 165 15.12 -15.26 -31.76
N GLY A 166 15.03 -16.22 -30.89
CA GLY A 166 16.15 -16.74 -30.08
C GLY A 166 16.08 -18.27 -30.06
N ALA A 167 17.21 -18.92 -29.78
CA ALA A 167 17.24 -20.38 -29.62
C ALA A 167 16.55 -20.75 -28.29
N GLY A 168 15.21 -20.78 -28.31
CA GLY A 168 14.38 -21.12 -27.17
C GLY A 168 12.98 -20.49 -27.28
N ARG A 169 12.00 -21.12 -26.66
CA ARG A 169 10.63 -20.63 -26.63
C ARG A 169 10.52 -19.47 -25.65
N VAL A 170 10.70 -18.25 -26.13
CA VAL A 170 10.49 -17.05 -25.35
C VAL A 170 8.97 -16.80 -25.27
N GLU A 171 8.43 -16.80 -24.07
CA GLU A 171 7.03 -16.44 -23.80
C GLU A 171 6.94 -14.95 -23.58
N ASN A 172 6.22 -14.27 -24.47
CA ASN A 172 5.84 -12.87 -24.24
C ASN A 172 4.58 -12.84 -23.38
N VAL A 173 4.65 -12.15 -22.26
CA VAL A 173 3.55 -11.95 -21.32
C VAL A 173 3.24 -10.46 -21.26
N GLU A 174 1.99 -10.08 -21.07
CA GLU A 174 1.64 -8.69 -20.82
C GLU A 174 1.87 -8.36 -19.34
N ALA A 175 2.51 -7.24 -19.08
CA ALA A 175 2.71 -6.69 -17.75
C ALA A 175 2.09 -5.29 -17.69
N THR A 176 1.13 -5.08 -16.78
CA THR A 176 0.61 -3.75 -16.46
C THR A 176 1.29 -3.24 -15.21
N TYR A 177 1.83 -2.06 -15.28
CA TYR A 177 2.57 -1.44 -14.18
C TYR A 177 2.16 0.02 -13.98
N GLU A 178 2.38 0.52 -12.80
CA GLU A 178 2.05 1.89 -12.42
C GLU A 178 3.25 2.80 -12.55
N LEU A 179 3.03 3.97 -13.12
CA LEU A 179 4.00 5.03 -13.30
C LEU A 179 3.63 6.22 -12.42
N LEU A 180 4.60 6.82 -11.77
CA LEU A 180 4.39 8.07 -11.05
C LEU A 180 4.11 9.21 -12.03
N GLY A 181 3.01 9.93 -11.82
CA GLY A 181 2.68 11.11 -12.60
C GLY A 181 3.66 12.25 -12.36
N ARG A 182 3.83 13.14 -13.34
CA ARG A 182 4.70 14.33 -13.25
C ARG A 182 4.46 15.17 -11.98
N GLY A 183 3.20 15.25 -11.52
CA GLY A 183 2.84 16.00 -10.31
C GLY A 183 3.51 15.51 -9.03
N VAL A 184 4.04 14.29 -9.00
CA VAL A 184 4.80 13.78 -7.84
C VAL A 184 6.15 14.50 -7.71
N TYR A 185 6.77 14.84 -8.83
CA TYR A 185 8.08 15.47 -8.88
C TYR A 185 8.02 16.98 -8.96
N SER A 186 6.97 17.54 -9.56
CA SER A 186 6.73 18.98 -9.65
C SER A 186 5.75 19.43 -8.60
N SER A 187 6.10 20.41 -7.78
CA SER A 187 5.15 21.12 -6.94
C SER A 187 4.90 22.50 -7.52
N SER A 188 3.67 22.75 -7.90
CA SER A 188 3.24 24.04 -8.44
C SER A 188 3.34 25.20 -7.44
N ASN A 189 3.56 24.92 -6.16
CA ASN A 189 3.53 25.90 -5.05
C ASN A 189 4.87 26.13 -4.35
N THR A 190 5.90 25.34 -4.62
CA THR A 190 7.23 25.64 -4.09
C THR A 190 8.01 26.42 -5.14
N LYS A 191 8.43 27.64 -4.80
CA LYS A 191 9.60 28.22 -5.43
C LYS A 191 10.65 27.12 -5.40
N ILE A 192 11.11 26.70 -6.58
CA ILE A 192 12.27 25.83 -6.69
C ILE A 192 13.42 26.70 -6.22
N ASP A 193 13.69 26.69 -4.90
CA ASP A 193 14.89 27.30 -4.37
C ASP A 193 16.07 26.59 -5.04
N ASN A 194 16.82 27.31 -5.84
CA ASN A 194 17.81 26.79 -6.79
C ASN A 194 17.20 26.03 -7.97
N ALA A 195 16.18 26.59 -8.62
CA ALA A 195 15.82 26.18 -9.97
C ALA A 195 17.10 26.11 -10.80
N ILE A 196 17.33 24.95 -11.41
CA ILE A 196 18.47 24.72 -12.28
C ILE A 196 18.21 25.53 -13.56
N PHE A 197 18.53 26.82 -13.52
CA PHE A 197 18.56 27.65 -14.70
C PHE A 197 19.85 27.38 -15.43
N GLY A 198 19.84 26.32 -16.22
CA GLY A 198 21.04 25.82 -16.88
C GLY A 198 21.89 24.98 -15.90
N ILE A 199 22.08 23.71 -16.24
CA ILE A 199 22.99 22.84 -15.49
C ILE A 199 24.40 23.45 -15.74
N ASP A 200 25.02 23.94 -14.67
CA ASP A 200 26.42 24.34 -14.76
C ASP A 200 27.27 23.10 -15.08
N PRO A 201 27.95 23.04 -16.23
CA PRO A 201 28.70 21.87 -16.64
C PRO A 201 29.87 21.54 -15.70
N HIS A 202 30.26 22.45 -14.80
CA HIS A 202 31.32 22.25 -13.82
C HIS A 202 30.81 21.65 -12.50
N THR A 203 29.51 21.73 -12.23
CA THR A 203 28.90 21.15 -11.02
C THR A 203 28.52 19.72 -11.31
N PRO A 204 28.92 18.75 -10.46
CA PRO A 204 28.49 17.37 -10.60
C PRO A 204 26.95 17.25 -10.60
N ARG A 205 26.42 16.51 -11.56
CA ARG A 205 24.98 16.29 -11.70
C ARG A 205 24.36 15.68 -10.44
N GLU A 206 25.07 14.79 -9.79
CA GLU A 206 24.68 14.11 -8.58
C GLU A 206 24.34 15.09 -7.45
N LEU A 207 24.97 16.26 -7.43
CA LEU A 207 24.65 17.31 -6.45
C LEU A 207 23.28 17.94 -6.74
N PHE A 208 22.94 18.13 -8.01
CA PHE A 208 21.58 18.56 -8.39
C PHE A 208 20.54 17.48 -8.10
N GLU A 209 20.87 16.21 -8.34
CA GLU A 209 20.01 15.08 -8.01
C GLU A 209 19.74 15.04 -6.50
N ALA A 210 20.76 15.25 -5.66
CA ALA A 210 20.59 15.26 -4.21
C ALA A 210 19.67 16.39 -3.72
N ARG A 211 19.83 17.60 -4.25
CA ARG A 211 18.92 18.73 -3.96
C ARG A 211 17.48 18.41 -4.39
N ASN A 212 17.33 17.81 -5.56
CA ASN A 212 16.04 17.44 -6.10
C ASN A 212 15.36 16.33 -5.28
N ALA A 213 16.12 15.30 -4.91
CA ALA A 213 15.63 14.20 -4.07
C ALA A 213 15.11 14.70 -2.71
N LEU A 214 15.86 15.58 -2.05
CA LEU A 214 15.44 16.20 -0.79
C LEU A 214 14.18 17.03 -0.94
N ARG A 215 14.09 17.85 -2.00
CA ARG A 215 12.87 18.62 -2.29
C ARG A 215 11.67 17.71 -2.48
N ILE A 216 11.82 16.63 -3.25
CA ILE A 216 10.75 15.66 -3.52
C ILE A 216 10.36 14.90 -2.24
N ALA A 217 11.32 14.53 -1.38
CA ALA A 217 11.04 13.93 -0.09
C ALA A 217 10.23 14.87 0.83
N ARG A 218 10.59 16.15 0.89
CA ARG A 218 9.81 17.15 1.63
C ARG A 218 8.39 17.30 1.08
N ASN A 219 8.22 17.34 -0.25
CA ASN A 219 6.91 17.39 -0.89
C ASN A 219 6.04 16.16 -0.56
N ALA A 220 6.67 15.01 -0.29
CA ALA A 220 6.01 13.82 0.20
C ALA A 220 5.71 13.86 1.72
N ASN A 221 5.92 15.00 2.38
CA ASN A 221 5.78 15.20 3.83
C ASN A 221 6.75 14.34 4.68
N ALA A 222 7.98 14.14 4.18
CA ALA A 222 9.00 13.41 4.94
C ALA A 222 9.39 14.13 6.24
N ASP A 223 9.21 15.43 6.34
CA ASP A 223 9.34 16.22 7.55
C ASP A 223 8.43 15.72 8.68
N LYS A 224 7.21 15.33 8.36
CA LYS A 224 6.24 14.77 9.32
C LYS A 224 6.46 13.28 9.57
N TYR A 225 6.65 12.50 8.52
CA TYR A 225 6.55 11.04 8.60
C TYR A 225 7.89 10.31 8.65
N ALA A 226 8.98 10.95 8.25
CA ALA A 226 10.33 10.38 8.19
C ALA A 226 11.41 11.38 8.61
N ALA A 227 11.13 12.24 9.58
CA ALA A 227 11.95 13.38 9.98
C ALA A 227 13.43 13.03 10.22
N SER A 228 13.72 11.92 10.90
CA SER A 228 15.09 11.50 11.20
C SER A 228 15.87 11.10 9.94
N THR A 229 15.21 10.40 9.01
CA THR A 229 15.83 9.99 7.76
C THR A 229 16.03 11.19 6.84
N LEU A 230 15.06 12.11 6.81
CA LEU A 230 15.19 13.36 6.07
C LEU A 230 16.35 14.21 6.59
N ALA A 231 16.46 14.39 7.91
CA ALA A 231 17.54 15.14 8.52
C ALA A 231 18.92 14.52 8.22
N LYS A 232 19.03 13.20 8.18
CA LYS A 232 20.25 12.51 7.75
C LYS A 232 20.60 12.84 6.31
N ALA A 233 19.61 12.80 5.39
CA ALA A 233 19.81 13.16 3.98
C ALA A 233 20.24 14.63 3.83
N GLU A 234 19.67 15.53 4.60
CA GLU A 234 20.06 16.95 4.64
C GLU A 234 21.52 17.15 5.08
N GLN A 235 21.94 16.43 6.11
CA GLN A 235 23.31 16.46 6.58
C GLN A 235 24.28 15.92 5.54
N GLN A 236 23.90 14.87 4.82
CA GLN A 236 24.69 14.30 3.73
C GLN A 236 24.80 15.27 2.56
N LEU A 237 23.71 15.98 2.20
CA LEU A 237 23.74 17.02 1.18
C LEU A 237 24.68 18.17 1.60
N VAL A 238 24.60 18.64 2.84
CA VAL A 238 25.54 19.66 3.37
C VAL A 238 26.98 19.19 3.19
N THR A 239 27.27 17.94 3.54
CA THR A 239 28.60 17.35 3.38
C THR A 239 29.07 17.36 1.92
N ALA A 240 28.17 17.01 0.97
CA ALA A 240 28.46 17.04 -0.45
C ALA A 240 28.70 18.47 -0.96
N GLU A 241 27.89 19.42 -0.53
CA GLU A 241 28.04 20.85 -0.89
C GLU A 241 29.32 21.47 -0.31
N ASP A 242 29.70 21.12 0.91
CA ASP A 242 30.94 21.58 1.53
C ASP A 242 32.16 20.97 0.84
N ALA A 243 32.08 19.70 0.42
CA ALA A 243 33.11 19.08 -0.41
C ALA A 243 33.27 19.80 -1.76
N TYR A 244 32.14 20.20 -2.39
CA TYR A 244 32.14 20.96 -3.63
C TYR A 244 32.72 22.38 -3.44
N ARG A 245 32.28 23.12 -2.43
CA ARG A 245 32.81 24.46 -2.12
C ARG A 245 34.31 24.42 -1.80
N SER A 246 34.74 23.35 -1.12
CA SER A 246 36.15 23.13 -0.77
C SER A 246 36.97 22.57 -1.93
N LYS A 247 36.38 22.46 -3.14
CA LYS A 247 37.04 21.95 -4.35
C LYS A 247 37.71 20.58 -4.15
N ARG A 248 37.05 19.68 -3.36
CA ARG A 248 37.51 18.29 -3.23
C ARG A 248 37.47 17.58 -4.59
N ASP A 249 38.04 16.40 -4.64
CA ASP A 249 38.00 15.61 -5.85
C ASP A 249 36.55 15.25 -6.23
N LYS A 250 36.31 15.18 -7.54
CA LYS A 250 34.98 14.98 -8.11
C LYS A 250 34.30 13.70 -7.56
N LYS A 251 35.07 12.63 -7.38
CA LYS A 251 34.56 11.34 -6.91
C LYS A 251 34.05 11.42 -5.48
N SER A 252 34.73 12.13 -4.60
CA SER A 252 34.27 12.36 -3.21
C SER A 252 32.99 13.15 -3.16
N ILE A 253 32.82 14.16 -4.03
CA ILE A 253 31.61 14.97 -4.12
C ILE A 253 30.45 14.10 -4.63
N GLU A 254 30.67 13.37 -5.73
CA GLU A 254 29.68 12.46 -6.31
C GLU A 254 29.22 11.41 -5.30
N SER A 255 30.13 10.76 -4.57
CA SER A 255 29.81 9.77 -3.56
C SER A 255 28.93 10.34 -2.46
N ALA A 256 29.32 11.48 -1.87
CA ALA A 256 28.55 12.11 -0.82
C ALA A 256 27.15 12.58 -1.30
N ALA A 257 27.05 13.06 -2.53
CA ALA A 257 25.79 13.44 -3.15
C ALA A 257 24.89 12.22 -3.37
N ARG A 258 25.44 11.09 -3.84
CA ARG A 258 24.69 9.85 -4.03
C ARG A 258 24.15 9.31 -2.71
N ASP A 259 24.93 9.33 -1.64
CA ASP A 259 24.47 8.96 -0.31
C ASP A 259 23.27 9.81 0.15
N ALA A 260 23.30 11.10 -0.14
CA ALA A 260 22.18 12.01 0.15
C ALA A 260 20.92 11.67 -0.67
N VAL A 261 21.09 11.34 -1.96
CA VAL A 261 19.98 10.90 -2.85
C VAL A 261 19.31 9.64 -2.31
N GLU A 262 20.11 8.62 -1.99
CA GLU A 262 19.59 7.34 -1.50
C GLU A 262 18.82 7.51 -0.19
N THR A 263 19.37 8.27 0.75
CA THR A 263 18.71 8.54 2.03
C THR A 263 17.46 9.41 1.88
N ALA A 264 17.46 10.37 0.95
CA ALA A 264 16.28 11.19 0.66
C ALA A 264 15.15 10.36 0.02
N GLU A 265 15.47 9.43 -0.88
CA GLU A 265 14.48 8.51 -1.45
C GLU A 265 13.91 7.57 -0.38
N GLU A 266 14.74 7.05 0.51
CA GLU A 266 14.28 6.28 1.67
C GLU A 266 13.28 7.09 2.51
N ALA A 267 13.60 8.35 2.82
CA ALA A 267 12.70 9.23 3.55
C ALA A 267 11.38 9.46 2.81
N ARG A 268 11.42 9.65 1.48
CA ARG A 268 10.22 9.79 0.64
C ARG A 268 9.33 8.55 0.70
N VAL A 269 9.91 7.38 0.50
CA VAL A 269 9.18 6.10 0.52
C VAL A 269 8.53 5.85 1.88
N MET A 270 9.28 6.09 2.96
CA MET A 270 8.75 6.00 4.32
C MET A 270 7.58 6.97 4.55
N ALA A 271 7.71 8.21 4.06
CA ALA A 271 6.67 9.22 4.20
C ALA A 271 5.39 8.85 3.45
N VAL A 272 5.51 8.44 2.19
CA VAL A 272 4.37 8.01 1.37
C VAL A 272 3.64 6.83 2.03
N LYS A 273 4.40 5.83 2.51
CA LYS A 273 3.84 4.67 3.20
C LYS A 273 3.08 5.04 4.46
N LYS A 274 3.71 5.80 5.37
CA LYS A 274 3.07 6.20 6.63
C LYS A 274 1.85 7.10 6.42
N LYS A 275 1.92 8.00 5.44
CA LYS A 275 0.77 8.84 5.07
C LYS A 275 -0.40 7.98 4.58
N ALA A 276 -0.13 7.01 3.71
CA ALA A 276 -1.16 6.10 3.21
C ALA A 276 -1.78 5.24 4.34
N GLU A 277 -0.97 4.81 5.29
CA GLU A 277 -1.42 4.09 6.49
C GLU A 277 -2.30 4.96 7.39
N GLU A 278 -1.91 6.22 7.65
CA GLU A 278 -2.71 7.19 8.43
C GLU A 278 -4.07 7.47 7.74
N GLU A 279 -4.05 7.71 6.43
CA GLU A 279 -5.27 7.93 5.64
C GLU A 279 -6.19 6.69 5.62
N ALA A 280 -5.61 5.49 5.54
CA ALA A 280 -6.36 4.24 5.61
C ALA A 280 -7.01 4.06 6.98
N GLN A 281 -6.26 4.29 8.07
CA GLN A 281 -6.80 4.24 9.43
C GLN A 281 -7.90 5.28 9.65
N GLY A 282 -7.72 6.50 9.11
CA GLY A 282 -8.73 7.55 9.17
C GLY A 282 -10.03 7.15 8.47
N ARG A 283 -9.94 6.51 7.29
CA ARG A 283 -11.14 6.00 6.57
C ARG A 283 -11.87 4.93 7.38
N ILE A 284 -11.12 3.98 7.96
CA ILE A 284 -11.72 2.92 8.79
C ILE A 284 -12.42 3.50 10.01
N ALA A 285 -11.78 4.45 10.70
CA ALA A 285 -12.35 5.10 11.86
C ALA A 285 -13.63 5.87 11.50
N ALA A 286 -13.64 6.55 10.34
CA ALA A 286 -14.81 7.25 9.84
C ALA A 286 -15.94 6.29 9.45
N GLU A 287 -15.64 5.18 8.78
CA GLU A 287 -16.60 4.15 8.43
C GLU A 287 -17.20 3.49 9.69
N LYS A 288 -16.36 3.17 10.68
CA LYS A 288 -16.82 2.61 11.96
C LYS A 288 -17.76 3.58 12.67
N LYS A 289 -17.39 4.85 12.77
CA LYS A 289 -18.23 5.89 13.36
C LYS A 289 -19.56 6.04 12.61
N ALA A 290 -19.52 6.07 11.27
CA ALA A 290 -20.74 6.13 10.47
C ALA A 290 -21.63 4.90 10.62
N ALA A 291 -21.03 3.71 10.81
CA ALA A 291 -21.78 2.49 11.09
C ALA A 291 -22.43 2.54 12.48
N GLU A 292 -21.71 2.97 13.52
CA GLU A 292 -22.22 3.16 14.87
C GLU A 292 -23.36 4.19 14.92
N GLU A 293 -23.22 5.30 14.21
CA GLU A 293 -24.28 6.32 14.09
C GLU A 293 -25.53 5.78 13.39
N ARG A 294 -25.36 4.97 12.32
CA ARG A 294 -26.48 4.30 11.64
C ARG A 294 -27.17 3.29 12.56
N GLU A 295 -26.39 2.50 13.31
CA GLU A 295 -26.93 1.54 14.26
C GLU A 295 -27.67 2.24 15.43
N ALA A 296 -27.07 3.31 15.98
CA ALA A 296 -27.70 4.09 17.03
C ALA A 296 -29.02 4.73 16.54
N LYS A 297 -29.04 5.27 15.31
CA LYS A 297 -30.24 5.80 14.70
C LYS A 297 -31.30 4.71 14.47
N ALA A 298 -30.89 3.57 13.93
CA ALA A 298 -31.80 2.45 13.71
C ALA A 298 -32.42 1.93 15.04
N ARG A 299 -31.62 1.89 16.11
CA ARG A 299 -32.13 1.55 17.46
C ARG A 299 -33.10 2.61 17.98
N ALA A 300 -32.74 3.90 17.84
CA ALA A 300 -33.66 4.97 18.28
C ALA A 300 -34.96 4.99 17.47
N ASP A 301 -34.92 4.73 16.16
CA ASP A 301 -36.09 4.63 15.30
C ASP A 301 -36.96 3.40 15.69
N ALA A 302 -36.31 2.27 16.00
CA ALA A 302 -37.01 1.05 16.48
C ALA A 302 -37.65 1.27 17.85
N ASP A 303 -36.96 1.91 18.80
CA ASP A 303 -37.50 2.25 20.12
C ASP A 303 -38.66 3.24 20.02
N ALA A 304 -38.52 4.25 19.14
CA ALA A 304 -39.62 5.19 18.91
C ALA A 304 -40.83 4.51 18.26
N GLU A 305 -40.63 3.57 17.37
CA GLU A 305 -41.70 2.77 16.78
C GLU A 305 -42.34 1.83 17.82
N ALA A 306 -41.52 1.19 18.66
CA ALA A 306 -42.02 0.38 19.76
C ALA A 306 -42.87 1.19 20.77
N GLN A 307 -42.41 2.40 21.12
CA GLN A 307 -43.18 3.33 21.98
C GLN A 307 -44.48 3.78 21.30
N ARG A 308 -44.46 4.10 20.02
CA ARG A 308 -45.69 4.43 19.26
C ARG A 308 -46.66 3.27 19.20
N ARG A 309 -46.16 2.04 19.04
CA ARG A 309 -47.00 0.83 19.10
C ARG A 309 -47.58 0.61 20.47
N GLN A 310 -46.82 0.78 21.56
CA GLN A 310 -47.30 0.70 22.91
C GLN A 310 -48.32 1.78 23.24
N ALA A 311 -48.06 3.05 22.85
CA ALA A 311 -49.00 4.12 23.04
C ALA A 311 -50.30 3.92 22.21
N ALA A 312 -50.18 3.42 20.98
CA ALA A 312 -51.32 3.08 20.14
C ALA A 312 -52.13 1.90 20.74
N GLU A 313 -51.42 0.94 21.34
CA GLU A 313 -52.07 -0.20 22.03
C GLU A 313 -52.78 0.24 23.33
N GLN A 314 -52.14 1.12 24.12
CA GLN A 314 -52.78 1.68 25.33
C GLN A 314 -54.00 2.56 24.98
N ALA A 315 -53.83 3.46 23.98
CA ALA A 315 -54.96 4.27 23.52
C ALA A 315 -56.10 3.44 22.93
N ARG A 316 -55.76 2.27 22.36
CA ARG A 316 -56.71 1.31 21.83
C ARG A 316 -57.43 0.57 22.94
N VAL A 317 -56.67 0.13 23.97
CA VAL A 317 -57.26 -0.51 25.17
C VAL A 317 -58.19 0.46 25.92
N GLU A 318 -57.75 1.72 26.08
CA GLU A 318 -58.59 2.77 26.69
C GLU A 318 -59.85 3.09 25.85
N ALA A 319 -59.69 3.17 24.52
CA ALA A 319 -60.82 3.35 23.62
C ALA A 319 -61.77 2.15 23.61
N GLU A 320 -61.21 0.95 23.73
CA GLU A 320 -62.00 -0.30 23.82
C GLU A 320 -62.74 -0.38 25.16
N GLN A 321 -62.09 0.01 26.28
CA GLN A 321 -62.75 0.08 27.58
C GLN A 321 -63.89 1.12 27.61
N ALA A 322 -63.63 2.32 27.02
CA ALA A 322 -64.66 3.35 26.91
C ALA A 322 -65.83 2.92 26.00
N ARG A 323 -65.51 2.15 24.95
CA ARG A 323 -66.50 1.62 24.01
C ARG A 323 -67.33 0.49 24.64
N LEU A 324 -66.67 -0.43 25.44
CA LEU A 324 -67.36 -1.46 26.20
C LEU A 324 -68.33 -0.87 27.26
N GLN A 325 -67.95 0.21 27.92
CA GLN A 325 -68.84 0.92 28.84
C GLN A 325 -70.05 1.54 28.14
N ALA A 326 -69.81 2.05 26.87
CA ALA A 326 -70.94 2.61 26.08
C ALA A 326 -71.79 1.52 25.42
N GLU A 327 -71.24 0.35 25.14
CA GLU A 327 -71.94 -0.79 24.49
C GLU A 327 -72.62 -1.74 25.43
N GLN A 328 -72.34 -1.71 26.75
CA GLN A 328 -73.14 -2.44 27.74
C GLN A 328 -74.65 -2.06 27.69
N ALA A 329 -74.97 -0.96 27.09
CA ALA A 329 -76.32 -0.47 26.86
C ALA A 329 -76.97 -0.93 25.53
N LYS A 330 -76.18 -1.49 24.60
CA LYS A 330 -76.68 -1.89 23.25
C LYS A 330 -76.39 -3.36 22.88
N ALA A 331 -76.16 -4.22 23.87
CA ALA A 331 -75.29 -5.41 23.72
C ALA A 331 -75.85 -6.61 22.99
N GLU A 332 -77.09 -6.77 22.59
CA GLU A 332 -77.55 -8.04 22.02
C GLU A 332 -77.68 -8.12 20.49
N ALA A 333 -77.82 -7.01 19.81
CA ALA A 333 -78.09 -7.06 18.36
C ALA A 333 -76.77 -7.00 17.48
N GLU A 334 -75.67 -6.57 18.03
CA GLU A 334 -74.41 -6.40 17.26
C GLU A 334 -73.37 -7.51 17.48
N ARG A 335 -73.56 -8.43 18.38
CA ARG A 335 -72.57 -9.48 18.71
C ARG A 335 -72.09 -10.32 17.52
N MET A 336 -73.03 -10.75 16.73
CA MET A 336 -72.70 -11.61 15.57
C MET A 336 -71.91 -10.79 14.44
N ARG A 337 -72.17 -9.49 14.40
CA ARG A 337 -71.46 -8.64 13.41
C ARG A 337 -70.03 -8.32 13.89
N GLN A 338 -69.84 -8.13 15.19
CA GLN A 338 -68.52 -7.90 15.78
C GLN A 338 -67.62 -9.12 15.72
N GLU A 339 -68.15 -10.32 15.92
CA GLU A 339 -67.32 -11.53 15.78
C GLU A 339 -66.80 -11.76 14.36
N ALA A 340 -67.63 -11.47 13.35
CA ALA A 340 -67.20 -11.56 11.93
C ALA A 340 -66.18 -10.48 11.56
N GLU A 341 -66.31 -9.28 12.12
CA GLU A 341 -65.40 -8.14 11.88
C GLU A 341 -64.06 -8.32 12.61
N GLN A 342 -64.09 -8.92 13.84
CA GLN A 342 -62.85 -9.29 14.55
C GLN A 342 -62.09 -10.42 13.86
N ALA A 343 -62.78 -11.44 13.38
CA ALA A 343 -62.12 -12.51 12.64
C ALA A 343 -61.46 -12.05 11.34
N ALA A 344 -62.07 -11.08 10.66
CA ALA A 344 -61.47 -10.46 9.45
C ALA A 344 -60.26 -9.57 9.79
N ALA A 345 -60.32 -8.85 10.94
CA ALA A 345 -59.22 -8.01 11.39
C ALA A 345 -57.99 -8.84 11.84
N ASP A 346 -58.25 -9.98 12.48
CA ASP A 346 -57.17 -10.89 12.91
C ASP A 346 -56.51 -11.61 11.71
N ALA A 347 -57.32 -11.98 10.70
CA ALA A 347 -56.79 -12.53 9.46
C ALA A 347 -55.95 -11.49 8.67
N ALA A 348 -56.36 -10.21 8.66
CA ALA A 348 -55.58 -9.13 8.06
C ALA A 348 -54.28 -8.84 8.84
N ARG A 349 -54.33 -8.94 10.18
CA ARG A 349 -53.13 -8.79 11.04
C ARG A 349 -52.10 -9.90 10.82
N GLN A 350 -52.57 -11.14 10.81
CA GLN A 350 -51.68 -12.28 10.56
C GLN A 350 -50.98 -12.18 9.19
N LYS A 351 -51.70 -11.68 8.22
CA LYS A 351 -51.10 -11.42 6.90
C LYS A 351 -50.08 -10.28 6.94
N GLU A 352 -50.41 -9.18 7.65
CA GLU A 352 -49.48 -8.05 7.78
C GLU A 352 -48.25 -8.41 8.62
N GLU A 353 -48.40 -9.19 9.67
CA GLU A 353 -47.27 -9.71 10.48
C GLU A 353 -46.40 -10.67 9.65
N ALA A 354 -47.04 -11.55 8.86
CA ALA A 354 -46.30 -12.42 7.95
C ALA A 354 -45.52 -11.64 6.88
N ASP A 355 -46.10 -10.57 6.34
CA ASP A 355 -45.44 -9.71 5.37
C ASP A 355 -44.30 -8.89 6.01
N LYS A 356 -44.49 -8.35 7.22
CA LYS A 356 -43.44 -7.66 7.99
C LYS A 356 -42.30 -8.61 8.41
N ALA A 357 -42.66 -9.83 8.86
CA ALA A 357 -41.66 -10.84 9.19
C ALA A 357 -40.84 -11.26 7.96
N ARG A 358 -41.50 -11.34 6.80
CA ARG A 358 -40.82 -11.64 5.52
C ARG A 358 -39.87 -10.52 5.09
N GLN A 359 -40.31 -9.26 5.25
CA GLN A 359 -39.44 -8.09 4.98
C GLN A 359 -38.26 -7.99 5.95
N ALA A 360 -38.50 -8.26 7.25
CA ALA A 360 -37.45 -8.31 8.26
C ALA A 360 -36.44 -9.42 7.99
N ALA A 361 -36.90 -10.61 7.58
CA ALA A 361 -36.04 -11.72 7.22
C ALA A 361 -35.17 -11.42 5.99
N LEU A 362 -35.74 -10.77 4.97
CA LEU A 362 -35.01 -10.32 3.80
C LEU A 362 -33.98 -9.23 4.13
N GLN A 363 -34.30 -8.35 5.07
CA GLN A 363 -33.39 -7.29 5.54
C GLN A 363 -32.25 -7.88 6.38
N GLN A 364 -32.56 -8.85 7.26
CA GLN A 364 -31.55 -9.61 8.00
C GLN A 364 -30.62 -10.40 7.07
N GLN A 365 -31.18 -11.01 6.02
CA GLN A 365 -30.37 -11.73 5.05
C GLN A 365 -29.37 -10.79 4.32
N ARG A 366 -29.84 -9.62 3.91
CA ARG A 366 -28.94 -8.60 3.29
C ARG A 366 -27.89 -8.06 4.26
N LEU A 367 -28.26 -7.88 5.53
CA LEU A 367 -27.30 -7.46 6.55
C LEU A 367 -26.27 -8.56 6.83
N ALA A 368 -26.69 -9.82 6.89
CA ALA A 368 -25.78 -10.95 7.07
C ALA A 368 -24.85 -11.15 5.87
N GLU A 369 -25.35 -10.95 4.66
CA GLU A 369 -24.52 -10.97 3.44
C GLU A 369 -23.51 -9.81 3.44
N ALA A 370 -23.92 -8.61 3.87
CA ALA A 370 -23.04 -7.44 3.99
C ALA A 370 -22.00 -7.60 5.11
N GLU A 371 -22.36 -8.26 6.23
CA GLU A 371 -21.42 -8.58 7.31
C GLU A 371 -20.39 -9.64 6.88
N THR A 372 -20.83 -10.66 6.16
CA THR A 372 -19.90 -11.69 5.63
C THR A 372 -18.92 -11.12 4.64
N GLU A 373 -19.38 -10.19 3.80
CA GLU A 373 -18.47 -9.49 2.87
C GLU A 373 -17.51 -8.54 3.61
N LYS A 374 -18.00 -7.81 4.62
CA LYS A 374 -17.15 -6.98 5.49
C LYS A 374 -16.12 -7.80 6.26
N ALA A 375 -16.53 -8.95 6.78
CA ALA A 375 -15.63 -9.86 7.48
C ALA A 375 -14.53 -10.39 6.56
N ARG A 376 -14.87 -10.68 5.30
CA ARG A 376 -13.91 -11.13 4.29
C ARG A 376 -12.91 -10.04 3.91
N GLN A 377 -13.40 -8.81 3.74
CA GLN A 377 -12.54 -7.65 3.49
C GLN A 377 -11.66 -7.32 4.70
N ALA A 378 -12.21 -7.43 5.91
CA ALA A 378 -11.45 -7.23 7.15
C ALA A 378 -10.35 -8.27 7.33
N ALA A 379 -10.64 -9.54 7.02
CA ALA A 379 -9.63 -10.61 7.08
C ALA A 379 -8.48 -10.39 6.08
N ALA A 380 -8.81 -10.03 4.83
CA ALA A 380 -7.80 -9.72 3.83
C ALA A 380 -6.94 -8.51 4.21
N LYS A 381 -7.55 -7.53 4.88
CA LYS A 381 -6.87 -6.34 5.36
C LYS A 381 -5.97 -6.63 6.56
N ALA A 382 -6.44 -7.43 7.51
CA ALA A 382 -5.64 -7.82 8.67
C ALA A 382 -4.36 -8.58 8.26
N GLU A 383 -4.42 -9.39 7.19
CA GLU A 383 -3.26 -10.07 6.65
C GLU A 383 -2.26 -9.06 6.04
N SER A 384 -2.79 -8.06 5.32
CA SER A 384 -1.96 -6.98 4.76
C SER A 384 -1.31 -6.14 5.86
N GLU A 385 -2.07 -5.78 6.90
CA GLU A 385 -1.57 -5.00 8.04
C GLU A 385 -0.50 -5.76 8.83
N LYS A 386 -0.67 -7.07 8.99
CA LYS A 386 0.32 -7.94 9.64
C LYS A 386 1.63 -7.97 8.86
N ALA A 387 1.55 -8.06 7.52
CA ALA A 387 2.73 -8.01 6.67
C ALA A 387 3.43 -6.65 6.74
N GLN A 388 2.66 -5.56 6.77
CA GLN A 388 3.19 -4.20 6.91
C GLN A 388 3.84 -3.97 8.27
N LEU A 389 3.19 -4.42 9.36
CA LEU A 389 3.76 -4.34 10.71
C LEU A 389 5.06 -5.12 10.82
N ARG A 390 5.12 -6.29 10.19
CA ARG A 390 6.35 -7.11 10.16
C ARG A 390 7.49 -6.39 9.44
N ALA A 391 7.20 -5.73 8.33
CA ALA A 391 8.19 -4.93 7.61
C ALA A 391 8.66 -3.72 8.44
N GLN A 392 7.73 -3.02 9.08
CA GLN A 392 8.05 -1.91 9.98
C GLN A 392 8.93 -2.32 11.16
N LEU A 393 8.61 -3.45 11.79
CA LEU A 393 9.40 -3.99 12.90
C LEU A 393 10.80 -4.39 12.44
N LEU A 394 10.91 -4.94 11.24
CA LEU A 394 12.21 -5.28 10.65
C LEU A 394 13.08 -4.02 10.51
N ASP A 395 12.52 -2.94 9.96
CA ASP A 395 13.24 -1.68 9.77
C ASP A 395 13.61 -1.03 11.11
N GLN A 396 12.69 -1.00 12.07
CA GLN A 396 12.94 -0.45 13.41
C GLN A 396 14.04 -1.22 14.15
N LEU A 397 13.97 -2.55 14.13
CA LEU A 397 14.99 -3.39 14.76
C LEU A 397 16.33 -3.28 14.05
N ASN A 398 16.31 -3.20 12.72
CA ASN A 398 17.52 -3.09 11.91
C ASN A 398 18.23 -1.74 12.07
N SER A 399 17.49 -0.70 12.44
CA SER A 399 18.09 0.59 12.81
C SER A 399 18.92 0.56 14.13
N ILE A 400 18.65 -0.44 14.98
CA ILE A 400 19.35 -0.61 16.27
C ILE A 400 20.44 -1.68 16.14
N LEU A 401 20.11 -2.80 15.53
CA LEU A 401 20.96 -3.99 15.35
C LEU A 401 20.61 -4.70 14.06
N GLN A 402 21.57 -5.37 13.45
CA GLN A 402 21.32 -6.15 12.24
C GLN A 402 20.21 -7.16 12.47
N THR A 403 19.12 -6.98 11.74
CA THR A 403 17.93 -7.82 11.84
C THR A 403 17.64 -8.46 10.48
N ARG A 404 17.28 -9.74 10.49
CA ARG A 404 16.86 -10.46 9.30
C ARG A 404 15.47 -11.05 9.49
N ASP A 405 14.69 -11.07 8.44
CA ASP A 405 13.41 -11.77 8.42
C ASP A 405 13.61 -13.26 8.15
N SER A 406 12.91 -14.11 8.88
CA SER A 406 12.96 -15.56 8.75
C SER A 406 11.60 -16.21 9.00
N ALA A 407 11.46 -17.48 8.64
CA ALA A 407 10.24 -18.24 8.93
C ALA A 407 9.91 -18.33 10.43
N ARG A 408 10.92 -18.22 11.31
CA ARG A 408 10.73 -18.20 12.77
C ARG A 408 10.40 -16.82 13.34
N GLY A 409 10.48 -15.77 12.53
CA GLY A 409 10.28 -14.38 12.95
C GLY A 409 11.46 -13.49 12.58
N LEU A 410 11.45 -12.30 13.12
CA LEU A 410 12.56 -11.35 12.97
C LEU A 410 13.70 -11.73 13.90
N ILE A 411 14.85 -12.05 13.34
CA ILE A 411 16.04 -12.44 14.08
C ILE A 411 16.97 -11.24 14.18
N VAL A 412 17.13 -10.74 15.38
CA VAL A 412 18.06 -9.65 15.71
C VAL A 412 19.39 -10.23 16.11
N ASN A 413 20.44 -9.98 15.34
CA ASN A 413 21.78 -10.43 15.67
C ASN A 413 22.50 -9.39 16.55
N MET A 414 22.92 -9.84 17.70
CA MET A 414 23.58 -9.00 18.72
C MET A 414 25.01 -9.42 19.03
N SER A 415 25.64 -10.17 18.12
CA SER A 415 27.03 -10.65 18.31
C SER A 415 27.99 -9.49 18.62
N ASP A 416 28.95 -9.72 19.47
CA ASP A 416 30.12 -8.88 19.81
C ASP A 416 29.85 -7.51 20.45
N VAL A 417 28.59 -7.10 20.51
CA VAL A 417 28.22 -5.75 21.03
C VAL A 417 27.82 -5.79 22.51
N LEU A 418 27.33 -6.94 22.99
CA LEU A 418 26.67 -7.00 24.30
C LEU A 418 27.64 -7.25 25.47
N PHE A 419 28.64 -8.09 25.28
CA PHE A 419 29.48 -8.58 26.36
C PHE A 419 30.96 -8.48 26.03
N ASP A 420 31.81 -8.44 27.04
CA ASP A 420 33.25 -8.65 26.89
C ASP A 420 33.55 -10.16 26.83
N THR A 421 34.75 -10.48 26.38
CA THR A 421 35.20 -11.87 26.26
C THR A 421 35.16 -12.53 27.66
N GLY A 422 34.45 -13.67 27.71
CA GLY A 422 34.27 -14.43 28.95
C GLY A 422 33.36 -13.81 30.02
N SER A 423 32.71 -12.66 29.72
CA SER A 423 31.80 -11.98 30.64
C SER A 423 30.33 -12.14 30.24
N SER A 424 29.44 -12.13 31.20
CA SER A 424 28.01 -11.99 31.04
C SER A 424 27.45 -10.63 31.45
N ALA A 425 28.30 -9.68 31.84
CA ALA A 425 27.86 -8.32 32.18
C ALA A 425 27.66 -7.49 30.91
N LEU A 426 26.50 -6.85 30.80
CA LEU A 426 26.17 -5.99 29.67
C LEU A 426 27.03 -4.72 29.63
N LYS A 427 27.62 -4.45 28.49
CA LYS A 427 28.33 -3.19 28.23
C LYS A 427 27.36 -2.01 28.26
N PRO A 428 27.84 -0.79 28.61
CA PRO A 428 26.99 0.41 28.61
C PRO A 428 26.27 0.64 27.26
N GLY A 429 26.99 0.53 26.15
CA GLY A 429 26.38 0.67 24.81
C GLY A 429 25.43 -0.47 24.43
N ALA A 430 25.57 -1.64 25.04
CA ALA A 430 24.65 -2.74 24.90
C ALA A 430 23.32 -2.46 25.61
N ARG A 431 23.38 -1.91 26.82
CA ARG A 431 22.20 -1.51 27.59
C ARG A 431 21.36 -0.47 26.83
N GLU A 432 21.99 0.52 26.21
CA GLU A 432 21.29 1.50 25.40
C GLU A 432 20.54 0.86 24.22
N LYS A 433 21.16 -0.08 23.53
CA LYS A 433 20.52 -0.79 22.41
C LYS A 433 19.39 -1.68 22.88
N LEU A 434 19.58 -2.39 23.98
CA LEU A 434 18.54 -3.23 24.57
C LEU A 434 17.37 -2.40 25.11
N ALA A 435 17.62 -1.23 25.69
CA ALA A 435 16.58 -0.30 26.10
C ALA A 435 15.78 0.26 24.90
N LYS A 436 16.41 0.44 23.75
CA LYS A 436 15.67 0.79 22.51
C LYS A 436 14.81 -0.37 22.02
N ILE A 437 15.29 -1.61 22.13
CA ILE A 437 14.53 -2.82 21.78
C ILE A 437 13.36 -3.00 22.76
N SER A 438 13.56 -2.79 24.09
CA SER A 438 12.46 -2.83 25.05
C SER A 438 11.37 -1.83 24.70
N GLY A 439 11.74 -0.63 24.26
CA GLY A 439 10.80 0.37 23.77
C GLY A 439 9.96 -0.10 22.58
N ILE A 440 10.56 -0.81 21.62
CA ILE A 440 9.83 -1.42 20.48
C ILE A 440 8.87 -2.51 20.97
N LEU A 441 9.33 -3.38 21.87
CA LEU A 441 8.49 -4.47 22.42
C LEU A 441 7.31 -3.92 23.21
N LEU A 442 7.53 -2.86 24.00
CA LEU A 442 6.48 -2.19 24.77
C LEU A 442 5.48 -1.45 23.87
N ALA A 443 5.95 -0.89 22.76
CA ALA A 443 5.09 -0.23 21.78
C ALA A 443 4.22 -1.22 20.98
N HIS A 444 4.59 -2.51 20.97
CA HIS A 444 3.88 -3.56 20.23
C HIS A 444 3.48 -4.74 21.16
N PRO A 445 2.51 -4.55 22.06
CA PRO A 445 2.05 -5.60 22.94
C PRO A 445 1.52 -6.79 22.15
N GLY A 446 2.05 -7.97 22.41
CA GLY A 446 1.74 -9.21 21.69
C GLY A 446 2.94 -9.78 20.93
N LEU A 447 4.04 -9.05 20.84
CA LEU A 447 5.31 -9.63 20.42
C LEU A 447 5.88 -10.51 21.53
N THR A 448 6.41 -11.66 21.14
CA THR A 448 7.19 -12.53 22.01
C THR A 448 8.63 -12.52 21.54
N LEU A 449 9.54 -12.42 22.47
CA LEU A 449 10.98 -12.43 22.24
C LEU A 449 11.56 -13.74 22.77
N GLN A 450 12.26 -14.46 21.92
CA GLN A 450 13.11 -15.58 22.31
C GLN A 450 14.57 -15.13 22.23
N ILE A 451 15.28 -15.28 23.32
CA ILE A 451 16.69 -14.90 23.44
C ILE A 451 17.51 -16.17 23.35
N GLU A 452 18.37 -16.25 22.35
CA GLU A 452 19.29 -17.36 22.17
C GLU A 452 20.72 -16.84 22.42
N GLY A 453 21.38 -17.36 23.44
CA GLY A 453 22.79 -17.06 23.74
C GLY A 453 23.70 -17.97 22.92
N HIS A 454 24.70 -17.39 22.31
CA HIS A 454 25.75 -18.13 21.60
C HIS A 454 27.13 -17.62 22.06
N THR A 455 28.11 -18.52 22.03
CA THR A 455 29.53 -18.21 22.26
C THR A 455 30.33 -18.68 21.07
N ASP A 456 31.56 -18.24 20.96
CA ASP A 456 32.54 -18.82 20.05
C ASP A 456 32.98 -20.21 20.53
N SER A 457 33.81 -20.86 19.76
CA SER A 457 34.34 -22.20 20.04
C SER A 457 35.60 -22.19 20.96
N VAL A 458 35.91 -21.04 21.59
CA VAL A 458 37.07 -20.91 22.48
C VAL A 458 36.67 -21.26 23.91
N GLY A 459 37.22 -22.33 24.48
CA GLY A 459 36.88 -22.83 25.82
C GLY A 459 36.25 -24.23 25.75
N SER A 460 35.85 -24.76 26.92
CA SER A 460 35.13 -26.03 26.95
C SER A 460 33.64 -25.82 26.59
N ASP A 461 33.04 -26.87 26.08
CA ASP A 461 31.60 -26.84 25.69
C ASP A 461 30.71 -26.51 26.91
N GLU A 462 31.04 -27.09 28.09
CA GLU A 462 30.29 -26.84 29.32
C GLU A 462 30.42 -25.37 29.78
N PHE A 463 31.62 -24.78 29.67
CA PHE A 463 31.83 -23.37 30.00
C PHE A 463 31.07 -22.48 29.04
N ASN A 464 31.15 -22.80 27.75
CA ASN A 464 30.49 -22.04 26.72
C ASN A 464 28.94 -22.13 26.83
N GLN A 465 28.43 -23.30 27.14
CA GLN A 465 27.01 -23.50 27.38
C GLN A 465 26.55 -22.65 28.57
N GLN A 466 27.23 -22.73 29.72
CA GLN A 466 26.87 -21.91 30.88
C GLN A 466 27.04 -20.42 30.64
N LEU A 467 28.02 -20.02 29.84
CA LEU A 467 28.22 -18.60 29.51
C LEU A 467 27.11 -18.09 28.59
N SER A 468 26.71 -18.89 27.60
CA SER A 468 25.63 -18.54 26.70
C SER A 468 24.30 -18.40 27.43
N GLU A 469 23.98 -19.35 28.32
CA GLU A 469 22.78 -19.29 29.18
C GLU A 469 22.78 -18.06 30.08
N ARG A 470 23.88 -17.81 30.81
CA ARG A 470 23.99 -16.62 31.64
C ARG A 470 23.85 -15.31 30.86
N ARG A 471 24.37 -15.28 29.63
CA ARG A 471 24.22 -14.11 28.75
C ARG A 471 22.79 -13.90 28.32
N ALA A 472 22.12 -14.99 27.93
CA ALA A 472 20.70 -14.93 27.54
C ALA A 472 19.82 -14.48 28.71
N ASP A 473 20.07 -15.06 29.90
CA ASP A 473 19.39 -14.65 31.14
C ASP A 473 19.62 -13.17 31.48
N THR A 474 20.87 -12.70 31.37
CA THR A 474 21.19 -11.28 31.64
C THR A 474 20.47 -10.33 30.70
N VAL A 475 20.32 -10.71 29.45
CA VAL A 475 19.55 -9.92 28.48
C VAL A 475 18.06 -9.96 28.82
N ARG A 476 17.53 -11.15 29.15
CA ARG A 476 16.13 -11.31 29.58
C ARG A 476 15.82 -10.43 30.80
N ASP A 477 16.66 -10.56 31.82
CA ASP A 477 16.46 -9.85 33.09
C ASP A 477 16.55 -8.33 32.88
N PHE A 478 17.48 -7.87 32.06
CA PHE A 478 17.56 -6.48 31.67
C PHE A 478 16.32 -5.97 30.95
N LEU A 479 15.82 -6.74 29.99
CA LEU A 479 14.59 -6.35 29.27
C LEU A 479 13.36 -6.37 30.19
N ALA A 480 13.33 -7.27 31.17
CA ALA A 480 12.28 -7.30 32.18
C ALA A 480 12.38 -6.09 33.14
N GLU A 481 13.57 -5.67 33.51
CA GLU A 481 13.85 -4.42 34.28
C GLU A 481 13.38 -3.17 33.50
N GLU A 482 13.57 -3.17 32.16
CA GLU A 482 13.09 -2.11 31.27
C GLU A 482 11.56 -2.17 31.02
N GLY A 483 10.85 -3.05 31.71
CA GLY A 483 9.40 -3.10 31.73
C GLY A 483 8.75 -4.06 30.74
N VAL A 484 9.52 -4.84 29.98
CA VAL A 484 8.95 -5.85 29.06
C VAL A 484 8.37 -6.99 29.90
N PRO A 485 7.09 -7.38 29.69
CA PRO A 485 6.48 -8.46 30.47
C PRO A 485 7.27 -9.76 30.38
N ALA A 486 7.56 -10.38 31.53
CA ALA A 486 8.29 -11.64 31.57
C ALA A 486 7.60 -12.77 30.77
N SER A 487 6.28 -12.71 30.61
CA SER A 487 5.51 -13.62 29.77
C SER A 487 5.79 -13.48 28.27
N SER A 488 6.37 -12.37 27.85
CA SER A 488 6.71 -12.07 26.44
C SER A 488 8.18 -12.34 26.12
N ILE A 489 8.99 -12.78 27.10
CA ILE A 489 10.41 -13.05 26.93
C ILE A 489 10.72 -14.48 27.39
N SER A 490 11.43 -15.22 26.54
CA SER A 490 12.05 -16.50 26.89
C SER A 490 13.54 -16.47 26.57
N ALA A 491 14.35 -17.05 27.41
CA ALA A 491 15.79 -17.16 27.23
C ALA A 491 16.20 -18.63 27.14
#